data_37761fbf1f45f7c9494e7a8d7ae807b6
#
_entry.id   37761fbf1f45f7c9494e7a8d7ae807b6
#
_cell.length_a   1.000
_cell.length_b   1.000
_cell.length_c   1.000
_cell.angle_alpha   90.00
_cell.angle_beta   90.00
_cell.angle_gamma   90.00
#
_symmetry.space_group_name_H-M   'P 1'
#
loop_
_entity.id
_entity.type
_entity.pdbx_description
1 polymer ?
#
loop_
_entity_poly.entity_id
_entity_poly.type
_entity_poly.pdbx_seq_one_letter_code
_entity_poly.pdbx_strand_id
1 'polypeptide(L)'
;GFPIVVNAGIFNGSGLTNQKDYWTKGVNYSAKAQFLFPNVNLVLSTQKIKPSDVTVTMYDGGITFHKGGFIAEAEYLYKHYSKNAFHDVHAFDGFVCYDIPVANPKSLIRKVSPLARYDFMSDHSDGTRYGGSDTELGALKINDYKRHRVTGGVTLSLAKPFISDIRINYEKYFYRKGGIAKVSEKDKI
;
A
#
# COMPACT_ATOMS: atom_id res chain seq x y z
N GLY A 1 -25.42 15.50 9.94
CA GLY A 1 -25.29 14.05 9.85
C GLY A 1 -23.83 13.65 9.84
N PHE A 2 -23.51 12.48 10.33
CA PHE A 2 -22.14 11.95 10.19
C PHE A 2 -21.88 11.64 8.71
N PRO A 3 -20.84 12.19 8.11
CA PRO A 3 -20.53 11.93 6.73
C PRO A 3 -19.84 10.57 6.59
N ILE A 4 -20.64 9.51 6.53
CA ILE A 4 -20.15 8.15 6.37
C ILE A 4 -20.60 7.64 5.01
N VAL A 5 -19.66 7.09 4.24
CA VAL A 5 -19.93 6.37 2.99
C VAL A 5 -19.60 4.91 3.20
N VAL A 6 -20.54 4.03 2.93
CA VAL A 6 -20.35 2.57 3.02
C VAL A 6 -20.54 1.97 1.63
N ASN A 7 -19.59 1.17 1.20
CA ASN A 7 -19.65 0.39 -0.02
C ASN A 7 -19.50 -1.08 0.35
N ALA A 8 -20.35 -1.94 -0.18
CA ALA A 8 -20.25 -3.37 -0.01
C ALA A 8 -20.52 -4.07 -1.33
N GLY A 9 -19.83 -5.15 -1.60
CA GLY A 9 -19.96 -5.93 -2.80
C GLY A 9 -19.84 -7.42 -2.53
N ILE A 10 -20.61 -8.19 -3.27
CA ILE A 10 -20.55 -9.66 -3.30
C ILE A 10 -20.25 -10.05 -4.74
N PHE A 11 -19.30 -10.94 -4.92
CA PHE A 11 -18.86 -11.34 -6.26
C PHE A 11 -18.37 -12.82 -6.25
N ASN A 12 -18.36 -13.43 -7.42
CA ASN A 12 -17.68 -14.69 -7.65
C ASN A 12 -16.63 -14.50 -8.74
N GLY A 13 -15.46 -15.07 -8.53
CA GLY A 13 -14.34 -14.88 -9.43
C GLY A 13 -13.37 -13.77 -9.02
N SER A 14 -12.30 -13.61 -9.74
CA SER A 14 -11.17 -12.71 -9.43
C SER A 14 -11.19 -11.38 -10.20
N GLY A 15 -12.28 -11.06 -10.89
CA GLY A 15 -12.44 -9.83 -11.65
C GLY A 15 -12.92 -10.03 -13.09
N LEU A 16 -12.98 -8.95 -13.86
CA LEU A 16 -13.52 -8.93 -15.23
C LEU A 16 -12.60 -9.55 -16.29
N THR A 17 -11.32 -9.60 -16.05
CA THR A 17 -10.31 -10.23 -16.93
C THR A 17 -10.06 -11.67 -16.51
N ASN A 18 -10.03 -12.61 -17.46
CA ASN A 18 -9.79 -14.04 -17.24
C ASN A 18 -10.87 -14.79 -16.46
N GLN A 19 -12.13 -14.49 -16.69
CA GLN A 19 -13.26 -15.15 -16.01
C GLN A 19 -13.26 -16.68 -16.17
N LYS A 20 -12.71 -17.22 -17.24
CA LYS A 20 -12.69 -18.67 -17.50
C LYS A 20 -11.81 -19.45 -16.51
N ASP A 21 -10.72 -18.85 -16.05
CA ASP A 21 -9.66 -19.54 -15.28
C ASP A 21 -9.78 -19.28 -13.78
N TYR A 22 -10.57 -18.29 -13.36
CA TYR A 22 -10.60 -17.80 -11.97
C TYR A 22 -11.99 -17.79 -11.33
N TRP A 23 -12.92 -18.62 -11.79
CA TRP A 23 -14.18 -18.81 -11.11
C TRP A 23 -13.96 -19.46 -9.74
N THR A 24 -14.42 -18.80 -8.69
CA THR A 24 -14.37 -19.37 -7.36
C THR A 24 -15.66 -20.16 -7.09
N LYS A 25 -15.55 -21.31 -6.41
CA LYS A 25 -16.71 -22.11 -5.97
C LYS A 25 -17.49 -21.44 -4.84
N GLY A 26 -16.98 -20.35 -4.29
CA GLY A 26 -17.57 -19.66 -3.15
C GLY A 26 -17.84 -18.18 -3.45
N VAL A 27 -18.66 -17.60 -2.61
CA VAL A 27 -18.94 -16.17 -2.64
C VAL A 27 -17.78 -15.42 -2.03
N ASN A 28 -17.30 -14.41 -2.75
CA ASN A 28 -16.34 -13.44 -2.28
C ASN A 28 -17.06 -12.16 -1.88
N TYR A 29 -16.50 -11.41 -0.95
CA TYR A 29 -17.06 -10.11 -0.57
C TYR A 29 -15.98 -9.07 -0.33
N SER A 30 -16.37 -7.82 -0.47
CA SER A 30 -15.62 -6.67 0.00
C SER A 30 -16.55 -5.68 0.67
N ALA A 31 -16.04 -4.98 1.67
CA ALA A 31 -16.74 -3.89 2.33
C ALA A 31 -15.73 -2.77 2.65
N LYS A 32 -16.18 -1.53 2.52
CA LYS A 32 -15.41 -0.33 2.80
C LYS A 32 -16.30 0.69 3.50
N ALA A 33 -15.83 1.25 4.59
CA ALA A 33 -16.43 2.39 5.27
C ALA A 33 -15.46 3.59 5.23
N GLN A 34 -15.98 4.74 4.86
CA GLN A 34 -15.24 6.01 4.86
C GLN A 34 -15.94 7.00 5.78
N PHE A 35 -15.16 7.64 6.64
CA PHE A 35 -15.61 8.68 7.56
C PHE A 35 -14.98 10.00 7.11
N LEU A 36 -15.81 10.90 6.60
CA LEU A 36 -15.39 12.13 5.94
C LEU A 36 -15.55 13.33 6.87
N PHE A 37 -14.49 13.71 7.57
CA PHE A 37 -14.44 14.93 8.37
C PHE A 37 -13.79 16.08 7.58
N PRO A 38 -13.97 17.33 7.99
CA PRO A 38 -13.47 18.48 7.20
C PRO A 38 -11.97 18.46 6.83
N ASN A 39 -11.13 17.91 7.70
CA ASN A 39 -9.68 17.85 7.49
C ASN A 39 -9.12 16.42 7.59
N VAL A 40 -9.96 15.44 7.92
CA VAL A 40 -9.55 14.05 8.18
C VAL A 40 -10.50 13.11 7.48
N ASN A 41 -9.97 12.19 6.70
CA ASN A 41 -10.71 11.04 6.18
C ASN A 41 -10.15 9.77 6.81
N LEU A 42 -11.03 8.93 7.35
CA LEU A 42 -10.68 7.59 7.79
C LEU A 42 -11.30 6.59 6.83
N VAL A 43 -10.55 5.57 6.51
CA VAL A 43 -11.00 4.46 5.66
C VAL A 43 -10.75 3.16 6.39
N LEU A 44 -11.75 2.30 6.44
CA LEU A 44 -11.63 0.92 6.89
C LEU A 44 -12.19 0.03 5.81
N SER A 45 -11.44 -0.99 5.43
CA SER A 45 -11.91 -1.95 4.43
C SER A 45 -11.61 -3.40 4.84
N THR A 46 -12.38 -4.30 4.27
CA THR A 46 -12.15 -5.73 4.38
C THR A 46 -12.51 -6.41 3.08
N GLN A 47 -11.74 -7.43 2.74
CA GLN A 47 -12.00 -8.25 1.58
C GLN A 47 -11.75 -9.73 1.91
N LYS A 48 -12.63 -10.60 1.47
CA LYS A 48 -12.43 -12.04 1.52
C LYS A 48 -12.62 -12.64 0.15
N ILE A 49 -11.60 -13.33 -0.33
CA ILE A 49 -11.61 -14.04 -1.60
C ILE A 49 -11.17 -15.49 -1.41
N LYS A 50 -11.73 -16.37 -2.22
CA LYS A 50 -11.36 -17.79 -2.23
C LYS A 50 -11.07 -18.20 -3.67
N PRO A 51 -9.88 -17.90 -4.21
CA PRO A 51 -9.55 -18.22 -5.59
C PRO A 51 -9.52 -19.73 -5.86
N SER A 52 -9.13 -20.54 -4.87
CA SER A 52 -9.13 -22.01 -4.96
C SER A 52 -9.38 -22.62 -3.58
N ASP A 53 -8.48 -23.42 -3.06
CA ASP A 53 -8.60 -24.08 -1.74
C ASP A 53 -8.15 -23.19 -0.57
N VAL A 54 -7.44 -22.11 -0.87
CA VAL A 54 -6.96 -21.14 0.12
C VAL A 54 -7.87 -19.93 0.13
N THR A 55 -8.35 -19.56 1.31
CA THR A 55 -9.07 -18.29 1.50
C THR A 55 -8.07 -17.20 1.86
N VAL A 56 -8.19 -16.06 1.19
CA VAL A 56 -7.44 -14.85 1.50
C VAL A 56 -8.40 -13.85 2.15
N THR A 57 -8.03 -13.38 3.34
CA THR A 57 -8.76 -12.32 4.05
C THR A 57 -7.83 -11.13 4.21
N MET A 58 -8.31 -9.95 3.85
CA MET A 58 -7.56 -8.70 3.96
C MET A 58 -8.34 -7.70 4.80
N TYR A 59 -7.62 -6.96 5.63
CA TYR A 59 -8.10 -5.81 6.39
C TYR A 59 -7.18 -4.65 6.09
N ASP A 60 -7.79 -3.52 5.90
CA ASP A 60 -7.09 -2.30 5.55
C ASP A 60 -7.64 -1.14 6.37
N GLY A 61 -6.76 -0.25 6.82
CA GLY A 61 -7.12 0.95 7.55
C GLY A 61 -6.24 2.11 7.15
N GLY A 62 -6.86 3.19 6.71
CA GLY A 62 -6.17 4.39 6.24
C GLY A 62 -6.68 5.67 6.89
N ILE A 63 -5.81 6.64 6.97
CA ILE A 63 -6.10 8.00 7.42
C ILE A 63 -5.46 9.00 6.47
N THR A 64 -6.22 9.99 6.05
CA THR A 64 -5.73 11.15 5.32
C THR A 64 -6.03 12.41 6.14
N PHE A 65 -5.05 13.26 6.31
CA PHE A 65 -5.19 14.57 6.93
C PHE A 65 -4.76 15.66 5.93
N HIS A 66 -5.62 16.67 5.76
CA HIS A 66 -5.34 17.81 4.90
C HIS A 66 -5.80 19.11 5.56
N LYS A 67 -4.87 20.02 5.87
CA LYS A 67 -5.18 21.33 6.41
C LYS A 67 -4.18 22.38 5.93
N GLY A 68 -4.68 23.40 5.26
CA GLY A 68 -3.82 24.41 4.62
C GLY A 68 -2.89 23.77 3.59
N GLY A 69 -1.58 24.02 3.72
CA GLY A 69 -0.56 23.38 2.88
C GLY A 69 -0.10 22.01 3.37
N PHE A 70 -0.53 21.53 4.55
CA PHE A 70 -0.07 20.28 5.12
C PHE A 70 -0.96 19.12 4.67
N ILE A 71 -0.33 18.06 4.18
CA ILE A 71 -0.96 16.80 3.75
C ILE A 71 -0.22 15.65 4.43
N ALA A 72 -0.95 14.74 5.05
CA ALA A 72 -0.41 13.51 5.61
C ALA A 72 -1.36 12.36 5.31
N GLU A 73 -0.81 11.22 4.90
CA GLU A 73 -1.55 9.98 4.69
C GLU A 73 -0.81 8.83 5.34
N ALA A 74 -1.56 7.87 5.85
CA ALA A 74 -1.03 6.60 6.34
C ALA A 74 -2.05 5.51 6.08
N GLU A 75 -1.57 4.34 5.67
CA GLU A 75 -2.37 3.15 5.42
C GLU A 75 -1.66 1.92 5.98
N TYR A 76 -2.43 1.02 6.57
CA TYR A 76 -1.96 -0.26 7.06
C TYR A 76 -2.82 -1.37 6.49
N LEU A 77 -2.17 -2.38 5.93
CA LEU A 77 -2.78 -3.58 5.36
C LEU A 77 -2.34 -4.81 6.13
N TYR A 78 -3.31 -5.64 6.52
CA TYR A 78 -3.10 -7.01 6.99
C TYR A 78 -3.74 -7.99 6.04
N LYS A 79 -3.00 -9.03 5.65
CA LYS A 79 -3.44 -10.08 4.74
C LYS A 79 -3.16 -11.44 5.35
N HIS A 80 -4.21 -12.23 5.52
CA HIS A 80 -4.18 -13.55 6.11
C HIS A 80 -4.55 -14.63 5.08
N TYR A 81 -3.88 -15.76 5.14
CA TYR A 81 -4.14 -16.94 4.31
C TYR A 81 -4.60 -18.12 5.15
N SER A 82 -5.74 -18.72 4.81
CA SER A 82 -6.22 -19.91 5.50
C SER A 82 -5.25 -21.10 5.33
N LYS A 83 -5.37 -22.08 6.24
CA LYS A 83 -4.58 -23.32 6.23
C LYS A 83 -3.08 -23.11 6.37
N ASN A 84 -2.63 -21.95 6.86
CA ASN A 84 -1.21 -21.58 6.90
C ASN A 84 -0.50 -21.79 5.55
N ALA A 85 -1.22 -21.58 4.43
CA ALA A 85 -0.68 -21.82 3.10
C ALA A 85 0.47 -20.90 2.75
N PHE A 86 0.43 -19.66 3.26
CA PHE A 86 1.45 -18.62 3.10
C PHE A 86 1.65 -17.89 4.42
N HIS A 87 2.74 -17.15 4.57
CA HIS A 87 2.90 -16.22 5.68
C HIS A 87 1.87 -15.10 5.62
N ASP A 88 1.37 -14.72 6.78
CA ASP A 88 0.58 -13.50 6.91
C ASP A 88 1.44 -12.29 6.51
N VAL A 89 0.81 -11.35 5.84
CA VAL A 89 1.48 -10.17 5.31
C VAL A 89 0.98 -8.93 6.03
N HIS A 90 1.93 -8.13 6.48
CA HIS A 90 1.71 -6.79 7.03
C HIS A 90 2.39 -5.78 6.11
N ALA A 91 1.67 -4.78 5.70
CA ALA A 91 2.22 -3.67 4.96
C ALA A 91 1.76 -2.35 5.60
N PHE A 92 2.61 -1.37 5.55
CA PHE A 92 2.33 -0.01 5.96
C PHE A 92 2.95 0.93 4.94
N ASP A 93 2.22 1.96 4.59
CA ASP A 93 2.80 3.13 3.95
C ASP A 93 2.25 4.40 4.58
N GLY A 94 3.05 5.46 4.53
CA GLY A 94 2.64 6.76 5.00
C GLY A 94 3.57 7.86 4.51
N PHE A 95 3.00 9.02 4.23
CA PHE A 95 3.78 10.19 3.85
C PHE A 95 3.25 11.47 4.48
N VAL A 96 4.14 12.44 4.55
CA VAL A 96 3.83 13.84 4.88
C VAL A 96 4.39 14.74 3.80
N CYS A 97 3.63 15.75 3.44
CA CYS A 97 4.01 16.77 2.47
C CYS A 97 3.55 18.13 2.96
N TYR A 98 4.31 19.18 2.63
CA TYR A 98 3.92 20.54 2.96
C TYR A 98 4.06 21.47 1.77
N ASP A 99 2.97 22.07 1.34
CA ASP A 99 2.91 23.02 0.23
C ASP A 99 3.33 24.41 0.68
N ILE A 100 4.48 24.89 0.22
CA ILE A 100 5.04 26.22 0.49
C ILE A 100 4.83 27.09 -0.73
N PRO A 101 3.89 28.05 -0.70
CA PRO A 101 3.71 28.97 -1.82
C PRO A 101 4.90 29.94 -1.94
N VAL A 102 5.34 30.20 -3.16
CA VAL A 102 6.38 31.19 -3.44
C VAL A 102 5.71 32.54 -3.68
N ALA A 103 5.97 33.48 -2.79
CA ALA A 103 5.30 34.78 -2.80
C ALA A 103 5.74 35.71 -3.95
N ASN A 104 6.89 35.46 -4.60
CA ASN A 104 7.38 36.30 -5.69
C ASN A 104 6.59 36.05 -6.99
N PRO A 105 5.78 37.00 -7.48
CA PRO A 105 4.94 36.82 -8.67
C PRO A 105 5.74 36.69 -9.98
N LYS A 106 7.01 37.06 -9.98
CA LYS A 106 7.93 36.91 -11.13
C LYS A 106 8.67 35.58 -11.12
N SER A 107 8.52 34.78 -10.07
CA SER A 107 9.17 33.46 -9.98
C SER A 107 8.55 32.48 -10.95
N LEU A 108 9.36 31.70 -11.64
CA LEU A 108 8.92 30.55 -12.42
C LEU A 108 8.42 29.42 -11.52
N ILE A 109 8.85 29.38 -10.26
CA ILE A 109 8.37 28.42 -9.27
C ILE A 109 7.25 29.07 -8.48
N ARG A 110 6.07 28.48 -8.53
CA ARG A 110 4.88 28.93 -7.79
C ARG A 110 4.81 28.32 -6.39
N LYS A 111 5.26 27.07 -6.27
CA LYS A 111 5.13 26.29 -5.03
C LYS A 111 6.28 25.30 -4.91
N VAL A 112 6.74 25.09 -3.69
CA VAL A 112 7.72 24.06 -3.33
C VAL A 112 7.06 23.13 -2.32
N SER A 113 7.06 21.82 -2.58
CA SER A 113 6.42 20.82 -1.72
C SER A 113 7.44 19.75 -1.31
N PRO A 114 8.13 19.91 -0.15
CA PRO A 114 8.92 18.83 0.43
C PRO A 114 8.03 17.68 0.83
N LEU A 115 8.56 16.45 0.69
CA LEU A 115 7.88 15.17 0.98
C LEU A 115 8.82 14.28 1.77
N ALA A 116 8.27 13.61 2.79
CA ALA A 116 8.88 12.46 3.44
C ALA A 116 7.89 11.30 3.44
N ARG A 117 8.36 10.11 3.06
CA ARG A 117 7.54 8.89 3.00
C ARG A 117 8.28 7.73 3.63
N TYR A 118 7.53 6.86 4.29
CA TYR A 118 8.00 5.61 4.83
C TYR A 118 7.07 4.48 4.41
N ASP A 119 7.66 3.38 3.94
CA ASP A 119 6.96 2.15 3.57
C ASP A 119 7.59 0.96 4.29
N PHE A 120 6.74 0.03 4.66
CA PHE A 120 7.12 -1.21 5.30
C PHE A 120 6.36 -2.38 4.67
N MET A 121 7.04 -3.52 4.54
CA MET A 121 6.43 -4.79 4.14
C MET A 121 7.07 -5.92 4.92
N SER A 122 6.25 -6.83 5.47
CA SER A 122 6.73 -8.01 6.20
C SER A 122 7.32 -9.08 5.28
N ASP A 123 7.84 -10.14 5.88
CA ASP A 123 8.30 -11.32 5.14
C ASP A 123 7.16 -11.94 4.32
N HIS A 124 7.49 -12.45 3.14
CA HIS A 124 6.57 -13.14 2.24
C HIS A 124 7.04 -14.55 1.92
N SER A 125 6.09 -15.44 1.65
CA SER A 125 6.37 -16.76 1.14
C SER A 125 5.57 -17.02 -0.16
N ASP A 126 6.08 -17.88 -1.00
CA ASP A 126 5.39 -18.38 -2.20
C ASP A 126 4.62 -19.69 -1.94
N GLY A 127 4.51 -20.10 -0.68
CA GLY A 127 3.89 -21.35 -0.27
C GLY A 127 4.85 -22.55 -0.22
N THR A 128 6.07 -22.43 -0.74
CA THR A 128 7.10 -23.47 -0.63
C THR A 128 7.48 -23.71 0.83
N ARG A 129 7.73 -24.98 1.17
CA ARG A 129 8.08 -25.37 2.54
C ARG A 129 9.45 -26.06 2.58
N TYR A 130 10.10 -26.01 3.74
CA TYR A 130 11.19 -26.92 4.05
C TYR A 130 10.61 -28.32 4.27
N GLY A 131 11.43 -29.36 4.09
CA GLY A 131 10.96 -30.74 4.24
C GLY A 131 10.17 -30.95 5.53
N GLY A 132 9.14 -31.77 5.41
CA GLY A 132 8.30 -32.24 6.50
C GLY A 132 8.10 -33.74 6.36
N SER A 133 7.52 -34.41 7.35
CA SER A 133 7.05 -35.80 7.25
C SER A 133 5.71 -35.86 6.52
N ASP A 134 5.28 -37.06 6.10
CA ASP A 134 3.97 -37.25 5.45
C ASP A 134 2.77 -36.82 6.31
N THR A 135 2.99 -36.66 7.62
CA THR A 135 1.98 -36.23 8.60
C THR A 135 2.16 -34.80 9.08
N GLU A 136 3.31 -34.16 8.83
CA GLU A 136 3.62 -32.81 9.29
C GLU A 136 4.09 -31.92 8.14
N LEU A 137 3.44 -30.77 7.99
CA LEU A 137 3.88 -29.75 7.04
C LEU A 137 5.12 -29.03 7.58
N GLY A 138 6.21 -29.06 6.84
CA GLY A 138 7.40 -28.27 7.15
C GLY A 138 7.12 -26.76 7.22
N ALA A 139 8.04 -26.01 7.80
CA ALA A 139 7.94 -24.56 7.90
C ALA A 139 7.93 -23.88 6.53
N LEU A 140 7.15 -22.82 6.38
CA LEU A 140 7.13 -22.00 5.16
C LEU A 140 8.48 -21.34 4.91
N LYS A 141 8.94 -21.42 3.67
CA LYS A 141 10.13 -20.68 3.23
C LYS A 141 9.80 -19.20 3.06
N ILE A 142 10.72 -18.34 3.48
CA ILE A 142 10.67 -16.92 3.17
C ILE A 142 11.34 -16.70 1.82
N ASN A 143 10.58 -16.24 0.84
CA ASN A 143 11.06 -15.99 -0.52
C ASN A 143 11.30 -14.51 -0.79
N ASP A 144 10.67 -13.64 -0.01
CA ASP A 144 10.86 -12.19 -0.05
C ASP A 144 10.92 -11.66 1.39
N TYR A 145 12.05 -11.07 1.77
CA TYR A 145 12.29 -10.65 3.15
C TYR A 145 11.68 -9.29 3.46
N LYS A 146 11.39 -9.12 4.75
CA LYS A 146 10.97 -7.85 5.33
C LYS A 146 11.86 -6.71 4.85
N ARG A 147 11.22 -5.65 4.38
CA ARG A 147 11.88 -4.46 3.90
C ARG A 147 11.21 -3.18 4.39
N HIS A 148 12.00 -2.15 4.47
CA HIS A 148 11.58 -0.79 4.73
C HIS A 148 12.09 0.09 3.60
N ARG A 149 11.33 1.11 3.24
CA ARG A 149 11.75 2.15 2.30
C ARG A 149 11.51 3.51 2.93
N VAL A 150 12.49 4.37 2.85
CA VAL A 150 12.37 5.79 3.18
C VAL A 150 12.55 6.57 1.90
N THR A 151 11.64 7.49 1.65
CA THR A 151 11.72 8.41 0.50
C THR A 151 11.71 9.84 1.02
N GLY A 152 12.70 10.64 0.61
CA GLY A 152 12.71 12.08 0.78
C GLY A 152 12.66 12.75 -0.58
N GLY A 153 11.86 13.79 -0.71
CA GLY A 153 11.72 14.44 -2.02
C GLY A 153 11.22 15.86 -1.97
N VAL A 154 11.23 16.49 -3.12
CA VAL A 154 10.70 17.83 -3.34
C VAL A 154 10.00 17.91 -4.69
N THR A 155 8.83 18.53 -4.69
CA THR A 155 8.13 18.91 -5.93
C THR A 155 8.20 20.41 -6.10
N LEU A 156 8.62 20.86 -7.28
CA LEU A 156 8.63 22.24 -7.72
C LEU A 156 7.50 22.45 -8.71
N SER A 157 6.45 23.15 -8.32
CA SER A 157 5.34 23.47 -9.22
C SER A 157 5.63 24.77 -9.96
N LEU A 158 5.62 24.72 -11.29
CA LEU A 158 5.93 25.87 -12.14
C LEU A 158 4.71 26.75 -12.37
N ALA A 159 4.96 28.05 -12.54
CA ALA A 159 3.96 29.04 -12.92
C ALA A 159 3.70 29.03 -14.45
N LYS A 160 2.63 29.71 -14.87
CA LYS A 160 2.39 29.95 -16.30
C LYS A 160 3.63 30.54 -16.97
N PRO A 161 3.93 30.20 -18.24
CA PRO A 161 3.09 29.43 -19.16
C PRO A 161 3.24 27.88 -19.02
N PHE A 162 4.17 27.39 -18.22
CA PHE A 162 4.59 25.98 -18.26
C PHE A 162 3.77 25.04 -17.39
N ILE A 163 2.84 25.43 -16.59
CA ILE A 163 1.99 24.61 -15.70
C ILE A 163 2.44 23.15 -15.63
N SER A 164 3.52 22.87 -14.91
CA SER A 164 4.07 21.53 -14.75
C SER A 164 4.74 21.37 -13.38
N ASP A 165 4.94 20.13 -12.97
CA ASP A 165 5.65 19.77 -11.75
C ASP A 165 6.97 19.08 -12.09
N ILE A 166 8.05 19.53 -11.44
CA ILE A 166 9.34 18.84 -11.43
C ILE A 166 9.45 18.16 -10.09
N ARG A 167 9.61 16.82 -10.10
CA ARG A 167 9.74 16.01 -8.88
C ARG A 167 11.11 15.40 -8.80
N ILE A 168 11.77 15.56 -7.66
CA ILE A 168 13.07 14.99 -7.36
C ILE A 168 12.91 14.22 -6.06
N ASN A 169 13.09 12.89 -6.11
CA ASN A 169 12.97 12.01 -4.96
C ASN A 169 14.23 11.16 -4.84
N TYR A 170 14.63 10.92 -3.60
CA TYR A 170 15.63 9.92 -3.25
C TYR A 170 14.98 8.82 -2.42
N GLU A 171 15.21 7.56 -2.79
CA GLU A 171 14.67 6.38 -2.12
C GLU A 171 15.81 5.53 -1.56
N LYS A 172 15.68 5.16 -0.29
CA LYS A 172 16.58 4.24 0.42
C LYS A 172 15.84 3.02 0.92
N TYR A 173 16.33 1.84 0.53
CA TYR A 173 15.79 0.56 0.97
C TYR A 173 16.65 -0.04 2.07
N PHE A 174 15.98 -0.63 3.08
CA PHE A 174 16.58 -1.35 4.18
C PHE A 174 15.98 -2.74 4.22
N TYR A 175 16.83 -3.76 4.13
CA TYR A 175 16.43 -5.15 4.11
C TYR A 175 16.83 -5.84 5.41
N ARG A 176 16.11 -6.91 5.77
CA ARG A 176 16.54 -7.81 6.83
C ARG A 176 17.92 -8.37 6.50
N LYS A 177 18.78 -8.54 7.50
CA LYS A 177 20.12 -9.16 7.35
C LYS A 177 19.99 -10.53 6.65
N GLY A 178 20.67 -10.70 5.52
CA GLY A 178 20.54 -11.89 4.66
C GLY A 178 19.46 -11.79 3.58
N GLY A 179 18.64 -10.73 3.59
CA GLY A 179 17.71 -10.45 2.49
C GLY A 179 18.46 -10.02 1.23
N ILE A 180 18.03 -10.53 0.08
CA ILE A 180 18.60 -10.17 -1.22
C ILE A 180 17.71 -9.09 -1.84
N ALA A 181 18.24 -7.86 -1.94
CA ALA A 181 17.59 -6.81 -2.71
C ALA A 181 17.62 -7.18 -4.21
N LYS A 182 16.46 -7.18 -4.85
CA LYS A 182 16.41 -7.21 -6.31
C LYS A 182 17.10 -5.95 -6.86
N VAL A 183 17.70 -6.06 -8.04
CA VAL A 183 18.39 -4.90 -8.67
C VAL A 183 17.43 -3.72 -8.84
N SER A 184 16.15 -3.98 -9.12
CA SER A 184 15.10 -2.98 -9.22
C SER A 184 14.71 -2.30 -7.91
N GLU A 185 15.14 -2.84 -6.77
CA GLU A 185 14.81 -2.36 -5.42
C GLU A 185 16.02 -1.78 -4.68
N LYS A 186 17.12 -1.51 -5.39
CA LYS A 186 18.26 -0.77 -4.84
C LYS A 186 17.92 0.71 -4.71
N ASP A 187 18.76 1.43 -3.98
CA ASP A 187 18.62 2.88 -3.82
C ASP A 187 18.47 3.59 -5.16
N LYS A 188 17.50 4.48 -5.27
CA LYS A 188 17.16 5.20 -6.48
C LYS A 188 17.07 6.70 -6.20
N ILE A 189 17.45 7.48 -7.17
CA ILE A 189 17.29 8.93 -7.22
C ILE A 189 16.22 9.26 -8.26
#